data_533f56e7162fbdc7fc88e4a387f85a4c
#
_entry.id   533f56e7162fbdc7fc88e4a387f85a4c
#
_cell.length_a   1.000
_cell.length_b   1.000
_cell.length_c   1.000
_cell.angle_alpha   90.00
_cell.angle_beta   90.00
_cell.angle_gamma   90.00
#
_symmetry.space_group_name_H-M   'P 1'
#
loop_
_entity.id
_entity.type
_entity.pdbx_description
1 polymer ?
#
loop_
_entity_poly.entity_id
_entity_poly.type
_entity_poly.pdbx_seq_one_letter_code
_entity_poly.pdbx_strand_id
1 'polypeptide(L)'
;MIKIVYIDEEPGWQSTAHAALSDKYDIHIPEVLPKNVSDIWDEVRNNQVAVIDYRLNESGQVAYTGDDVVREIHKHNKYFPAIIITSYEDNAIQECTSIQTIRGKELFNATEDLKKLCHMIDSAAAIYEKRKKDSEDIICALQEKIAAGETLSEKEEADRYDAEQYLSELDLDSSARGILINTKTLKGIDEMLSLARCIVAKHDK
;
A
#
# COMPACT_ATOMS: atom_id res chain seq x y z
N MET A 1 14.95 -1.34 10.63
CA MET A 1 13.93 -0.66 11.47
C MET A 1 12.74 -0.43 10.57
N ILE A 2 11.52 -0.68 11.02
CA ILE A 2 10.30 -0.41 10.23
C ILE A 2 10.17 1.11 10.09
N LYS A 3 9.89 1.58 8.88
CA LYS A 3 9.65 2.99 8.58
C LYS A 3 8.16 3.28 8.70
N ILE A 4 7.82 4.29 9.48
CA ILE A 4 6.43 4.73 9.65
C ILE A 4 6.31 6.22 9.37
N VAL A 5 5.17 6.64 8.84
CA VAL A 5 4.79 8.06 8.79
C VAL A 5 3.70 8.32 9.82
N TYR A 6 3.86 9.36 10.62
CA TYR A 6 2.84 9.85 11.55
C TYR A 6 2.31 11.19 11.05
N ILE A 7 1.03 11.23 10.75
CA ILE A 7 0.35 12.40 10.17
C ILE A 7 -0.64 12.96 11.19
N ASP A 8 -0.33 14.13 11.69
CA ASP A 8 -1.13 14.86 12.68
C ASP A 8 -0.83 16.36 12.53
N GLU A 9 -1.82 17.24 12.68
CA GLU A 9 -1.60 18.68 12.59
C GLU A 9 -1.23 19.31 13.95
N GLU A 10 -1.38 18.58 15.06
CA GLU A 10 -1.09 19.10 16.39
C GLU A 10 0.35 18.83 16.83
N PRO A 11 1.20 19.88 17.03
CA PRO A 11 2.60 19.67 17.44
C PRO A 11 2.77 18.89 18.75
N GLY A 12 1.77 18.96 19.65
CA GLY A 12 1.76 18.22 20.91
C GLY A 12 1.70 16.71 20.69
N TRP A 13 0.83 16.27 19.77
CA TRP A 13 0.70 14.87 19.42
C TRP A 13 1.87 14.38 18.57
N GLN A 14 2.40 15.22 17.67
CA GLN A 14 3.62 14.92 16.92
C GLN A 14 4.79 14.62 17.86
N SER A 15 4.99 15.49 18.89
CA SER A 15 6.03 15.30 19.90
C SER A 15 5.81 14.04 20.74
N THR A 16 4.56 13.76 21.12
CA THR A 16 4.19 12.57 21.89
C THR A 16 4.45 11.30 21.08
N ALA A 17 4.03 11.25 19.82
CA ALA A 17 4.25 10.12 18.94
C ALA A 17 5.74 9.89 18.68
N HIS A 18 6.50 10.95 18.43
CA HIS A 18 7.95 10.84 18.26
C HIS A 18 8.60 10.26 19.51
N ALA A 19 8.31 10.80 20.69
CA ALA A 19 8.89 10.30 21.95
C ALA A 19 8.51 8.85 22.26
N ALA A 20 7.30 8.42 21.89
CA ALA A 20 6.80 7.07 22.15
C ALA A 20 7.32 6.02 21.16
N LEU A 21 7.58 6.40 19.91
CA LEU A 21 7.80 5.45 18.82
C LEU A 21 9.23 5.46 18.25
N SER A 22 10.01 6.55 18.42
CA SER A 22 11.32 6.72 17.78
C SER A 22 12.37 5.71 18.23
N ASP A 23 12.26 5.15 19.42
CA ASP A 23 13.19 4.10 19.88
C ASP A 23 13.05 2.80 19.10
N LYS A 24 11.86 2.57 18.50
CA LYS A 24 11.53 1.31 17.83
C LYS A 24 11.39 1.44 16.31
N TYR A 25 10.98 2.59 15.83
CA TYR A 25 10.67 2.86 14.43
C TYR A 25 11.49 4.00 13.87
N ASP A 26 11.75 3.95 12.57
CA ASP A 26 12.20 5.12 11.79
C ASP A 26 10.95 5.93 11.46
N ILE A 27 10.69 6.97 12.27
CA ILE A 27 9.46 7.76 12.20
C ILE A 27 9.67 9.04 11.39
N HIS A 28 8.90 9.17 10.32
CA HIS A 28 8.75 10.40 9.57
C HIS A 28 7.52 11.16 10.05
N ILE A 29 7.66 12.43 10.36
CA ILE A 29 6.56 13.34 10.71
C ILE A 29 6.69 14.55 9.79
N PRO A 30 5.74 14.80 8.87
CA PRO A 30 5.75 15.97 8.00
C PRO A 30 5.74 17.26 8.83
N GLU A 31 6.69 18.17 8.59
CA GLU A 31 6.73 19.47 9.28
C GLU A 31 5.50 20.34 8.94
N VAL A 32 5.03 20.25 7.71
CA VAL A 32 3.84 20.96 7.22
C VAL A 32 3.04 19.98 6.36
N LEU A 33 1.75 19.85 6.65
CA LEU A 33 0.87 19.03 5.84
C LEU A 33 0.63 19.68 4.47
N PRO A 34 0.65 18.91 3.37
CA PRO A 34 0.31 19.41 2.05
C PRO A 34 -1.09 20.03 2.01
N LYS A 35 -1.27 21.14 1.29
CA LYS A 35 -2.59 21.79 1.16
C LYS A 35 -3.60 20.92 0.43
N ASN A 36 -3.15 20.14 -0.55
CA ASN A 36 -3.98 19.22 -1.30
C ASN A 36 -3.72 17.81 -0.81
N VAL A 37 -4.76 17.04 -0.56
CA VAL A 37 -4.65 15.64 -0.14
C VAL A 37 -3.94 14.78 -1.19
N SER A 38 -4.01 15.14 -2.47
CA SER A 38 -3.32 14.44 -3.56
C SER A 38 -1.80 14.41 -3.41
N ASP A 39 -1.24 15.37 -2.70
CA ASP A 39 0.22 15.51 -2.55
C ASP A 39 0.73 14.71 -1.32
N ILE A 40 -0.17 14.14 -0.53
CA ILE A 40 0.17 13.39 0.69
C ILE A 40 0.95 12.10 0.40
N TRP A 41 0.76 11.53 -0.79
CA TRP A 41 1.46 10.32 -1.18
C TRP A 41 2.99 10.47 -1.18
N ASP A 42 3.50 11.64 -1.49
CA ASP A 42 4.94 11.91 -1.46
C ASP A 42 5.54 11.80 -0.04
N GLU A 43 4.76 12.10 0.99
CA GLU A 43 5.14 11.92 2.40
C GLU A 43 5.06 10.45 2.86
N VAL A 44 4.16 9.68 2.25
CA VAL A 44 3.81 8.32 2.69
C VAL A 44 4.62 7.23 1.98
N ARG A 45 4.86 7.36 0.67
CA ARG A 45 5.35 6.30 -0.22
C ARG A 45 6.67 5.62 0.19
N ASN A 46 7.52 6.31 0.96
CA ASN A 46 8.80 5.79 1.42
C ASN A 46 8.71 5.07 2.78
N ASN A 47 7.51 4.91 3.32
CA ASN A 47 7.24 4.27 4.59
C ASN A 47 6.53 2.93 4.40
N GLN A 48 6.42 2.14 5.47
CA GLN A 48 5.78 0.83 5.46
C GLN A 48 4.40 0.83 6.12
N VAL A 49 4.14 1.80 7.00
CA VAL A 49 2.84 1.99 7.67
C VAL A 49 2.58 3.47 7.85
N ALA A 50 1.36 3.91 7.64
CA ALA A 50 0.89 5.24 8.01
C ALA A 50 0.05 5.18 9.29
N VAL A 51 0.35 6.06 10.24
CA VAL A 51 -0.45 6.31 11.44
C VAL A 51 -0.96 7.74 11.34
N ILE A 52 -2.29 7.91 11.29
CA ILE A 52 -2.91 9.14 10.79
C ILE A 52 -3.96 9.62 11.79
N ASP A 53 -3.91 10.89 12.20
CA ASP A 53 -5.02 11.48 12.93
C ASP A 53 -6.26 11.64 12.05
N TYR A 54 -7.43 11.44 12.64
CA TYR A 54 -8.70 11.59 11.93
C TYR A 54 -9.03 13.05 11.61
N ARG A 55 -8.82 13.98 12.57
CA ARG A 55 -9.27 15.37 12.47
C ARG A 55 -8.19 16.35 12.01
N LEU A 56 -7.54 16.08 10.90
CA LEU A 56 -6.49 16.95 10.36
C LEU A 56 -6.97 18.37 9.96
N ASN A 57 -8.28 18.56 9.81
CA ASN A 57 -8.88 19.84 9.43
C ASN A 57 -9.27 20.73 10.62
N GLU A 58 -9.04 20.29 11.87
CA GLU A 58 -9.51 21.02 13.05
C GLU A 58 -8.77 22.34 13.27
N SER A 59 -7.45 22.37 12.99
CA SER A 59 -6.65 23.59 13.03
C SER A 59 -6.91 24.57 11.87
N GLY A 60 -7.61 24.16 10.83
CA GLY A 60 -7.84 24.95 9.62
C GLY A 60 -6.63 25.07 8.68
N GLN A 61 -5.53 24.36 8.95
CA GLN A 61 -4.35 24.35 8.06
C GLN A 61 -4.63 23.60 6.76
N VAL A 62 -5.40 22.51 6.86
CA VAL A 62 -5.86 21.71 5.72
C VAL A 62 -7.38 21.53 5.77
N ALA A 63 -7.99 21.18 4.63
CA ALA A 63 -9.43 21.01 4.53
C ALA A 63 -9.89 19.51 4.54
N TYR A 64 -8.94 18.58 4.55
CA TYR A 64 -9.19 17.15 4.46
C TYR A 64 -9.05 16.47 5.84
N THR A 65 -9.68 15.31 5.97
CA THR A 65 -9.63 14.45 7.15
C THR A 65 -8.63 13.30 6.98
N GLY A 66 -8.36 12.55 8.05
CA GLY A 66 -7.56 11.32 7.97
C GLY A 66 -8.18 10.25 7.08
N ASP A 67 -9.52 10.18 6.98
CA ASP A 67 -10.20 9.27 6.03
C ASP A 67 -9.92 9.67 4.57
N ASP A 68 -9.86 10.98 4.27
CA ASP A 68 -9.47 11.46 2.95
C ASP A 68 -8.02 11.08 2.61
N VAL A 69 -7.13 11.18 3.60
CA VAL A 69 -5.72 10.75 3.45
C VAL A 69 -5.63 9.25 3.16
N VAL A 70 -6.33 8.42 3.92
CA VAL A 70 -6.33 6.96 3.68
C VAL A 70 -6.88 6.64 2.29
N ARG A 71 -7.97 7.29 1.88
CA ARG A 71 -8.53 7.09 0.54
C ARG A 71 -7.55 7.49 -0.56
N GLU A 72 -6.79 8.56 -0.35
CA GLU A 72 -5.75 8.99 -1.30
C GLU A 72 -4.60 7.98 -1.37
N ILE A 73 -4.08 7.54 -0.22
CA ILE A 73 -3.07 6.49 -0.14
C ILE A 73 -3.52 5.25 -0.91
N HIS A 74 -4.77 4.81 -0.71
CA HIS A 74 -5.29 3.60 -1.35
C HIS A 74 -5.60 3.74 -2.85
N LYS A 75 -5.63 4.96 -3.41
CA LYS A 75 -5.62 5.15 -4.88
C LYS A 75 -4.26 4.79 -5.49
N HIS A 76 -3.18 5.07 -4.78
CA HIS A 76 -1.83 4.77 -5.23
C HIS A 76 -1.42 3.33 -4.90
N ASN A 77 -1.74 2.87 -3.70
CA ASN A 77 -1.42 1.54 -3.21
C ASN A 77 -2.58 1.02 -2.35
N LYS A 78 -3.46 0.23 -2.95
CA LYS A 78 -4.70 -0.28 -2.34
C LYS A 78 -4.48 -1.03 -1.03
N TYR A 79 -3.33 -1.63 -0.85
CA TYR A 79 -3.03 -2.48 0.31
C TYR A 79 -2.06 -1.83 1.29
N PHE A 80 -1.73 -0.56 1.09
CA PHE A 80 -0.83 0.15 2.00
C PHE A 80 -1.42 0.19 3.42
N PRO A 81 -0.66 -0.24 4.45
CA PRO A 81 -1.17 -0.28 5.82
C PRO A 81 -1.38 1.13 6.37
N ALA A 82 -2.62 1.44 6.73
CA ALA A 82 -2.99 2.70 7.37
C ALA A 82 -3.77 2.43 8.66
N ILE A 83 -3.43 3.15 9.72
CA ILE A 83 -4.06 3.11 11.04
C ILE A 83 -4.53 4.52 11.36
N ILE A 84 -5.82 4.70 11.58
CA ILE A 84 -6.35 5.96 12.11
C ILE A 84 -6.25 5.94 13.64
N ILE A 85 -5.68 7.01 14.19
CA ILE A 85 -5.60 7.21 15.64
C ILE A 85 -6.18 8.59 15.96
N THR A 86 -7.12 8.66 16.92
CA THR A 86 -7.86 9.89 17.15
C THR A 86 -8.34 10.02 18.59
N SER A 87 -8.56 11.24 19.06
CA SER A 87 -9.25 11.51 20.33
C SER A 87 -10.78 11.37 20.22
N TYR A 88 -11.31 11.13 19.01
CA TYR A 88 -12.74 11.09 18.69
C TYR A 88 -13.13 9.76 18.05
N GLU A 89 -12.80 8.64 18.70
CA GLU A 89 -12.93 7.29 18.12
C GLU A 89 -14.37 6.99 17.67
N ASP A 90 -15.38 7.30 18.48
CA ASP A 90 -16.79 7.06 18.16
C ASP A 90 -17.24 7.84 16.91
N ASN A 91 -16.78 9.08 16.76
CA ASN A 91 -17.09 9.89 15.59
C ASN A 91 -16.41 9.32 14.34
N ALA A 92 -15.13 8.97 14.46
CA ALA A 92 -14.38 8.38 13.34
C ALA A 92 -15.01 7.07 12.87
N ILE A 93 -15.46 6.20 13.78
CA ILE A 93 -16.14 4.93 13.43
C ILE A 93 -17.45 5.18 12.66
N GLN A 94 -18.19 6.25 12.99
CA GLN A 94 -19.45 6.56 12.33
C GLN A 94 -19.28 7.26 10.98
N GLU A 95 -18.25 8.07 10.82
CA GLU A 95 -18.08 8.97 9.68
C GLU A 95 -17.08 8.42 8.62
N CYS A 96 -16.12 7.58 9.02
CA CYS A 96 -15.16 6.97 8.08
C CYS A 96 -15.87 6.07 7.08
N THR A 97 -15.55 6.25 5.82
CA THR A 97 -16.09 5.46 4.70
C THR A 97 -15.18 4.33 4.27
N SER A 98 -13.92 4.39 4.63
CA SER A 98 -12.92 3.36 4.30
C SER A 98 -12.84 2.32 5.42
N ILE A 99 -12.61 1.05 5.05
CA ILE A 99 -12.37 -0.04 6.01
C ILE A 99 -10.93 0.06 6.50
N GLN A 100 -10.75 0.44 7.74
CA GLN A 100 -9.43 0.56 8.35
C GLN A 100 -9.47 0.37 9.86
N THR A 101 -8.30 0.24 10.44
CA THR A 101 -8.17 0.17 11.89
C THR A 101 -8.25 1.57 12.49
N ILE A 102 -9.28 1.82 13.30
CA ILE A 102 -9.48 3.08 14.07
C ILE A 102 -9.19 2.79 15.53
N ARG A 103 -8.44 3.66 16.19
CA ARG A 103 -8.08 3.56 17.61
C ARG A 103 -7.99 4.93 18.25
N GLY A 104 -8.16 4.96 19.56
CA GLY A 104 -8.01 6.17 20.35
C GLY A 104 -6.56 6.58 20.58
N LYS A 105 -6.31 7.89 20.67
CA LYS A 105 -4.99 8.47 21.02
C LYS A 105 -4.55 8.13 22.46
N GLU A 106 -5.43 7.63 23.31
CA GLU A 106 -5.08 7.10 24.64
C GLU A 106 -4.07 5.95 24.61
N LEU A 107 -3.90 5.30 23.46
CA LEU A 107 -2.84 4.29 23.26
C LEU A 107 -1.42 4.84 23.51
N PHE A 108 -1.22 6.14 23.48
CA PHE A 108 0.07 6.77 23.83
C PHE A 108 0.25 6.97 25.34
N ASN A 109 -0.82 6.88 26.16
CA ASN A 109 -0.78 7.30 27.56
C ASN A 109 -0.19 6.28 28.53
N ALA A 110 -0.28 4.98 28.21
CA ALA A 110 0.18 3.91 29.08
C ALA A 110 1.08 2.93 28.34
N THR A 111 2.08 2.40 29.05
CA THR A 111 3.07 1.46 28.46
C THR A 111 2.42 0.23 27.82
N GLU A 112 1.38 -0.33 28.45
CA GLU A 112 0.68 -1.53 27.92
C GLU A 112 -0.14 -1.19 26.67
N ASP A 113 -0.73 -0.02 26.60
CA ASP A 113 -1.50 0.42 25.45
C ASP A 113 -0.57 0.80 24.29
N LEU A 114 0.57 1.42 24.58
CA LEU A 114 1.62 1.66 23.59
C LEU A 114 2.16 0.34 22.98
N LYS A 115 2.31 -0.71 23.80
CA LYS A 115 2.66 -2.05 23.27
C LYS A 115 1.62 -2.60 22.29
N LYS A 116 0.33 -2.34 22.52
CA LYS A 116 -0.74 -2.73 21.60
C LYS A 116 -0.62 -1.98 20.26
N LEU A 117 -0.38 -0.66 20.31
CA LEU A 117 -0.15 0.14 19.11
C LEU A 117 1.08 -0.38 18.34
N CYS A 118 2.18 -0.60 19.04
CA CYS A 118 3.38 -1.18 18.41
C CYS A 118 3.11 -2.54 17.78
N HIS A 119 2.38 -3.42 18.45
CA HIS A 119 2.02 -4.73 17.89
C HIS A 119 1.15 -4.60 16.63
N MET A 120 0.24 -3.63 16.58
CA MET A 120 -0.57 -3.37 15.40
C MET A 120 0.29 -2.88 14.23
N ILE A 121 1.20 -1.94 14.47
CA ILE A 121 2.14 -1.43 13.46
C ILE A 121 3.02 -2.58 12.92
N ASP A 122 3.64 -3.36 13.81
CA ASP A 122 4.49 -4.49 13.45
C ASP A 122 3.72 -5.53 12.61
N SER A 123 2.51 -5.86 13.05
CA SER A 123 1.66 -6.85 12.35
C SER A 123 1.23 -6.35 10.98
N ALA A 124 0.85 -5.09 10.86
CA ALA A 124 0.43 -4.48 9.61
C ALA A 124 1.60 -4.46 8.59
N ALA A 125 2.77 -4.02 9.01
CA ALA A 125 3.98 -4.04 8.18
C ALA A 125 4.35 -5.47 7.76
N ALA A 126 4.36 -6.42 8.71
CA ALA A 126 4.74 -7.81 8.43
C ALA A 126 3.78 -8.51 7.46
N ILE A 127 2.47 -8.30 7.60
CA ILE A 127 1.45 -8.87 6.69
C ILE A 127 1.62 -8.29 5.28
N TYR A 128 1.83 -6.97 5.18
CA TYR A 128 2.01 -6.30 3.90
C TYR A 128 3.26 -6.81 3.16
N GLU A 129 4.41 -6.80 3.84
CA GLU A 129 5.69 -7.26 3.26
C GLU A 129 5.66 -8.76 2.90
N LYS A 130 5.08 -9.58 3.77
CA LYS A 130 4.93 -11.01 3.49
C LYS A 130 4.10 -11.25 2.23
N ARG A 131 2.94 -10.61 2.10
CA ARG A 131 2.07 -10.80 0.95
C ARG A 131 2.72 -10.32 -0.35
N LYS A 132 3.44 -9.19 -0.29
CA LYS A 132 4.23 -8.69 -1.43
C LYS A 132 5.26 -9.72 -1.87
N LYS A 133 6.07 -10.21 -0.92
CA LYS A 133 7.09 -11.21 -1.19
C LYS A 133 6.51 -12.53 -1.70
N ASP A 134 5.46 -13.05 -1.07
CA ASP A 134 4.80 -14.30 -1.51
C ASP A 134 4.31 -14.16 -2.97
N SER A 135 3.78 -13.00 -3.37
CA SER A 135 3.33 -12.74 -4.74
C SER A 135 4.51 -12.65 -5.73
N GLU A 136 5.61 -11.99 -5.33
CA GLU A 136 6.85 -11.94 -6.14
C GLU A 136 7.45 -13.33 -6.34
N ASP A 137 7.52 -14.15 -5.28
CA ASP A 137 8.04 -15.52 -5.32
C ASP A 137 7.19 -16.44 -6.22
N ILE A 138 5.86 -16.32 -6.18
CA ILE A 138 4.94 -17.06 -7.07
C ILE A 138 5.25 -16.71 -8.54
N ILE A 139 5.32 -15.41 -8.86
CA ILE A 139 5.58 -14.99 -10.25
C ILE A 139 6.94 -15.48 -10.73
N CYS A 140 7.97 -15.35 -9.90
CA CYS A 140 9.32 -15.81 -10.24
C CYS A 140 9.34 -17.31 -10.53
N ALA A 141 8.78 -18.14 -9.65
CA ALA A 141 8.74 -19.60 -9.80
C ALA A 141 7.96 -20.03 -11.06
N LEU A 142 6.84 -19.38 -11.37
CA LEU A 142 6.03 -19.72 -12.54
C LEU A 142 6.68 -19.23 -13.84
N GLN A 143 7.42 -18.11 -13.82
CA GLN A 143 8.21 -17.65 -14.96
C GLN A 143 9.36 -18.63 -15.29
N GLU A 144 10.04 -19.18 -14.27
CA GLU A 144 11.07 -20.19 -14.47
C GLU A 144 10.51 -21.46 -15.13
N LYS A 145 9.34 -21.94 -14.74
CA LYS A 145 8.64 -23.08 -15.37
C LYS A 145 8.33 -22.80 -16.84
N ILE A 146 7.77 -21.62 -17.14
CA ILE A 146 7.45 -21.23 -18.51
C ILE A 146 8.74 -21.16 -19.37
N ALA A 147 9.82 -20.61 -18.82
CA ALA A 147 11.11 -20.56 -19.49
C ALA A 147 11.71 -21.95 -19.77
N ALA A 148 11.43 -22.94 -18.90
CA ALA A 148 11.80 -24.33 -19.10
C ALA A 148 10.93 -25.08 -20.14
N GLY A 149 9.91 -24.41 -20.70
CA GLY A 149 8.98 -25.00 -21.68
C GLY A 149 7.85 -25.82 -21.06
N GLU A 150 7.63 -25.70 -19.75
CA GLU A 150 6.56 -26.39 -19.04
C GLU A 150 5.23 -25.61 -19.21
N THR A 151 4.12 -26.35 -19.28
CA THR A 151 2.77 -25.76 -19.27
C THR A 151 2.29 -25.63 -17.83
N LEU A 152 1.70 -24.47 -17.50
CA LEU A 152 1.10 -24.26 -16.20
C LEU A 152 -0.21 -25.04 -16.07
N SER A 153 -0.50 -25.56 -14.89
CA SER A 153 -1.81 -26.08 -14.51
C SER A 153 -2.81 -24.93 -14.31
N GLU A 154 -4.11 -25.24 -14.36
CA GLU A 154 -5.18 -24.25 -14.11
C GLU A 154 -5.02 -23.53 -12.77
N LYS A 155 -4.57 -24.26 -11.73
CA LYS A 155 -4.30 -23.66 -10.42
C LYS A 155 -3.13 -22.68 -10.48
N GLU A 156 -2.04 -23.04 -11.12
CA GLU A 156 -0.87 -22.18 -11.27
C GLU A 156 -1.19 -20.92 -12.11
N GLU A 157 -2.04 -21.04 -13.12
CA GLU A 157 -2.53 -19.87 -13.87
C GLU A 157 -3.37 -18.93 -12.98
N ALA A 158 -4.23 -19.48 -12.11
CA ALA A 158 -5.01 -18.69 -11.16
C ALA A 158 -4.10 -18.02 -10.11
N ASP A 159 -3.17 -18.76 -9.51
CA ASP A 159 -2.20 -18.23 -8.53
C ASP A 159 -1.35 -17.11 -9.15
N ARG A 160 -0.94 -17.25 -10.42
CA ARG A 160 -0.23 -16.22 -11.17
C ARG A 160 -1.07 -14.97 -11.36
N TYR A 161 -2.33 -15.14 -11.79
CA TYR A 161 -3.25 -14.02 -12.00
C TYR A 161 -3.46 -13.21 -10.71
N ASP A 162 -3.71 -13.90 -9.60
CA ASP A 162 -3.92 -13.27 -8.30
C ASP A 162 -2.67 -12.51 -7.82
N ALA A 163 -1.48 -13.11 -8.01
CA ALA A 163 -0.23 -12.47 -7.66
C ALA A 163 0.07 -11.23 -8.55
N GLU A 164 -0.14 -11.34 -9.87
CA GLU A 164 0.00 -10.21 -10.81
C GLU A 164 -0.98 -9.08 -10.49
N GLN A 165 -2.23 -9.42 -10.18
CA GLN A 165 -3.24 -8.44 -9.79
C GLN A 165 -2.82 -7.70 -8.52
N TYR A 166 -2.43 -8.43 -7.47
CA TYR A 166 -1.97 -7.83 -6.23
C TYR A 166 -0.81 -6.87 -6.46
N LEU A 167 0.25 -7.31 -7.15
CA LEU A 167 1.42 -6.46 -7.42
C LEU A 167 1.11 -5.27 -8.32
N SER A 168 0.13 -5.38 -9.22
CA SER A 168 -0.29 -4.26 -10.07
C SER A 168 -1.03 -3.16 -9.31
N GLU A 169 -1.62 -3.49 -8.15
CA GLU A 169 -2.32 -2.54 -7.27
C GLU A 169 -1.39 -1.91 -6.23
N LEU A 170 -0.10 -2.35 -6.17
CA LEU A 170 0.94 -1.64 -5.43
C LEU A 170 1.51 -0.51 -6.30
N ASP A 171 1.86 0.61 -5.68
CA ASP A 171 2.64 1.65 -6.37
C ASP A 171 4.11 1.20 -6.45
N LEU A 172 4.33 0.23 -7.34
CA LEU A 172 5.67 -0.16 -7.70
C LEU A 172 6.23 0.93 -8.61
N ASP A 173 7.43 1.42 -8.32
CA ASP A 173 8.18 2.33 -9.18
C ASP A 173 7.99 1.94 -10.65
N SER A 174 7.86 2.93 -11.52
CA SER A 174 7.54 2.77 -12.95
C SER A 174 8.37 1.71 -13.69
N SER A 175 9.54 1.34 -13.16
CA SER A 175 10.39 0.23 -13.63
C SER A 175 9.74 -1.14 -13.42
N ALA A 176 9.09 -1.39 -12.30
CA ALA A 176 8.42 -2.68 -12.02
C ALA A 176 7.08 -2.80 -12.78
N ARG A 177 6.34 -1.68 -12.92
CA ARG A 177 5.18 -1.61 -13.83
C ARG A 177 5.58 -1.90 -15.28
N GLY A 178 6.74 -1.42 -15.72
CA GLY A 178 7.27 -1.67 -17.04
C GLY A 178 7.53 -3.15 -17.32
N ILE A 179 7.95 -3.93 -16.31
CA ILE A 179 8.18 -5.38 -16.45
C ILE A 179 6.86 -6.15 -16.55
N LEU A 180 5.85 -5.79 -15.72
CA LEU A 180 4.52 -6.42 -15.73
C LEU A 180 3.73 -6.07 -17.02
N ILE A 181 3.83 -4.83 -17.49
CA ILE A 181 3.22 -4.39 -18.76
C ILE A 181 3.92 -5.03 -19.95
N ASN A 182 5.24 -5.14 -19.93
CA ASN A 182 6.01 -5.77 -21.03
C ASN A 182 5.67 -7.25 -21.21
N THR A 183 5.46 -8.01 -20.13
CA THR A 183 5.08 -9.43 -20.27
C THR A 183 3.65 -9.59 -20.85
N LYS A 184 2.68 -8.77 -20.44
CA LYS A 184 1.33 -8.77 -21.05
C LYS A 184 1.35 -8.27 -22.50
N THR A 185 2.10 -7.21 -22.78
CA THR A 185 2.19 -6.60 -24.12
C THR A 185 2.95 -7.52 -25.08
N LEU A 186 4.03 -8.19 -24.65
CA LEU A 186 4.78 -9.14 -25.47
C LEU A 186 3.96 -10.38 -25.82
N LYS A 187 3.20 -10.97 -24.85
CA LYS A 187 2.28 -12.07 -25.16
C LYS A 187 1.18 -11.65 -26.15
N GLY A 188 0.56 -10.50 -25.93
CA GLY A 188 -0.46 -9.97 -26.86
C GLY A 188 0.10 -9.69 -28.25
N ILE A 189 1.35 -9.23 -28.36
CA ILE A 189 2.04 -9.03 -29.64
C ILE A 189 2.37 -10.37 -30.31
N ASP A 190 2.86 -11.37 -29.57
CA ASP A 190 3.15 -12.70 -30.09
C ASP A 190 1.89 -13.42 -30.57
N GLU A 191 0.78 -13.29 -29.85
CA GLU A 191 -0.53 -13.82 -30.28
C GLU A 191 -1.05 -13.12 -31.54
N MET A 192 -0.94 -11.78 -31.62
CA MET A 192 -1.27 -11.01 -32.82
C MET A 192 -0.40 -11.38 -34.02
N LEU A 193 0.90 -11.55 -33.82
CA LEU A 193 1.83 -11.99 -34.87
C LEU A 193 1.54 -13.41 -35.33
N SER A 194 1.17 -14.31 -34.41
CA SER A 194 0.76 -15.68 -34.73
C SER A 194 -0.54 -15.68 -35.56
N LEU A 195 -1.52 -14.92 -35.18
CA LEU A 195 -2.78 -14.74 -35.93
C LEU A 195 -2.55 -14.11 -37.29
N ALA A 196 -1.72 -13.08 -37.39
CA ALA A 196 -1.37 -12.43 -38.64
C ALA A 196 -0.66 -13.41 -39.62
N ARG A 197 0.29 -14.23 -39.13
CA ARG A 197 0.94 -15.28 -39.92
C ARG A 197 -0.05 -16.34 -40.43
N CYS A 198 -1.03 -16.74 -39.62
CA CYS A 198 -2.08 -17.67 -40.02
C CYS A 198 -3.00 -17.08 -41.10
N ILE A 199 -3.29 -15.76 -41.03
CA ILE A 199 -4.11 -15.07 -42.05
C ILE A 199 -3.36 -14.99 -43.39
N VAL A 200 -2.09 -14.57 -43.36
CA VAL A 200 -1.24 -14.49 -44.55
C VAL A 200 -1.11 -15.88 -45.23
N ALA A 201 -0.84 -16.93 -44.45
CA ALA A 201 -0.71 -18.28 -44.99
C ALA A 201 -2.01 -18.86 -45.60
N LYS A 202 -3.20 -18.28 -45.27
CA LYS A 202 -4.50 -18.64 -45.88
C LYS A 202 -4.80 -17.86 -47.16
N HIS A 203 -4.14 -16.73 -47.38
CA HIS A 203 -4.36 -15.89 -48.58
C HIS A 203 -3.37 -16.25 -49.72
N ASP A 204 -2.30 -16.97 -49.42
CA ASP A 204 -1.30 -17.43 -50.41
C ASP A 204 -1.62 -18.82 -51.01
N LYS A 205 -2.87 -19.28 -50.84
CA LYS A 205 -3.45 -20.47 -51.48
C LYS A 205 -4.66 -20.11 -52.34
#